data_b73b50d069c289aa525b9750db8d9210
#
_entry.id   b73b50d069c289aa525b9750db8d9210
#
_cell.length_a   1.000
_cell.length_b   1.000
_cell.length_c   1.000
_cell.angle_alpha   90.00
_cell.angle_beta   90.00
_cell.angle_gamma   90.00
#
_symmetry.space_group_name_H-M   'P 1'
#
loop_
_entity.id
_entity.type
_entity.pdbx_description
1 polymer ?
#
loop_
_entity_poly.entity_id
_entity_poly.type
_entity_poly.pdbx_seq_one_letter_code
_entity_poly.pdbx_strand_id
1 'polypeptide(L)'
;MYEKLVADVKFIEGDYESAAAMYLEGARDGDALASFNYGYLLMRGLGVPYNPTEAKSFFAFARDLEGGEACYNIAMLYLHGEGVPKNYVKAYEYMKISATQGCIEAQLYLGMAYTSGCMFEPDIVRISMIPYHTPELRSDEFLLDGDIEDFERDEDLRYSAIRQDARQAFEWFQTAARHNPAYVEDLVAKGKYLYARCYVDGLGTDFDRDKSVRLMFAAEKSGSREATAYILENGLTRDMIENKPRASLGAAKRKSKW
;
A
#
# COMPACT_ATOMS: atom_id res chain seq x y z
N MET A 1 -7.39 -7.20 20.80
CA MET A 1 -8.28 -6.95 19.61
C MET A 1 -9.50 -6.08 19.96
N TYR A 2 -10.23 -6.37 21.05
CA TYR A 2 -11.43 -5.58 21.45
C TYR A 2 -11.06 -4.16 21.91
N GLU A 3 -9.98 -4.00 22.65
CA GLU A 3 -9.52 -2.71 23.20
C GLU A 3 -9.03 -1.74 22.10
N LYS A 4 -8.37 -2.27 21.07
CA LYS A 4 -7.96 -1.49 19.90
C LYS A 4 -9.17 -0.88 19.18
N LEU A 5 -10.20 -1.68 18.93
CA LEU A 5 -11.42 -1.19 18.29
C LEU A 5 -12.10 -0.08 19.12
N VAL A 6 -12.02 -0.16 20.44
CA VAL A 6 -12.58 0.88 21.35
C VAL A 6 -11.75 2.16 21.27
N ALA A 7 -10.43 2.08 21.23
CA ALA A 7 -9.55 3.25 21.06
C ALA A 7 -9.83 4.00 19.75
N ASP A 8 -10.01 3.25 18.65
CA ASP A 8 -10.35 3.82 17.35
C ASP A 8 -11.73 4.50 17.34
N VAL A 9 -12.71 3.90 18.01
CA VAL A 9 -14.05 4.53 18.20
C VAL A 9 -13.92 5.81 19.00
N LYS A 10 -13.15 5.83 20.10
CA LYS A 10 -12.90 7.03 20.90
C LYS A 10 -12.25 8.13 20.07
N PHE A 11 -11.28 7.78 19.23
CA PHE A 11 -10.65 8.72 18.31
C PHE A 11 -11.67 9.33 17.33
N ILE A 12 -12.53 8.52 16.72
CA ILE A 12 -13.58 8.95 15.77
C ILE A 12 -14.61 9.86 16.46
N GLU A 13 -14.96 9.57 17.73
CA GLU A 13 -15.86 10.39 18.54
C GLU A 13 -15.25 11.74 18.97
N GLY A 14 -13.93 11.94 18.76
CA GLY A 14 -13.19 13.12 19.21
C GLY A 14 -12.77 13.08 20.69
N ASP A 15 -12.98 11.95 21.37
CA ASP A 15 -12.50 11.70 22.72
C ASP A 15 -11.01 11.30 22.67
N TYR A 16 -10.18 12.27 22.29
CA TYR A 16 -8.75 12.05 22.07
C TYR A 16 -7.97 11.71 23.33
N GLU A 17 -8.41 12.16 24.50
CA GLU A 17 -7.77 11.85 25.78
C GLU A 17 -7.89 10.36 26.08
N SER A 18 -9.11 9.81 25.97
CA SER A 18 -9.35 8.39 26.16
C SER A 18 -8.64 7.55 25.10
N ALA A 19 -8.69 7.96 23.83
CA ALA A 19 -8.01 7.30 22.74
C ALA A 19 -6.49 7.25 22.99
N ALA A 20 -5.89 8.38 23.42
CA ALA A 20 -4.47 8.47 23.72
C ALA A 20 -4.04 7.51 24.84
N ALA A 21 -4.83 7.43 25.92
CA ALA A 21 -4.54 6.52 27.02
C ALA A 21 -4.54 5.06 26.56
N MET A 22 -5.53 4.66 25.73
CA MET A 22 -5.65 3.30 25.21
C MET A 22 -4.56 2.97 24.19
N TYR A 23 -4.22 3.91 23.28
CA TYR A 23 -3.12 3.69 22.34
C TYR A 23 -1.77 3.59 23.06
N LEU A 24 -1.53 4.39 24.11
CA LEU A 24 -0.31 4.28 24.90
C LEU A 24 -0.21 2.92 25.61
N GLU A 25 -1.29 2.38 26.11
CA GLU A 25 -1.34 1.04 26.71
C GLU A 25 -1.03 -0.02 25.66
N GLY A 26 -1.71 0.00 24.51
CA GLY A 26 -1.41 -0.91 23.40
C GLY A 26 0.03 -0.80 22.90
N ALA A 27 0.59 0.42 22.84
CA ALA A 27 1.99 0.62 22.48
C ALA A 27 2.96 -0.03 23.49
N ARG A 28 2.67 0.03 24.78
CA ARG A 28 3.45 -0.65 25.83
C ARG A 28 3.39 -2.16 25.71
N ASP A 29 2.27 -2.68 25.23
CA ASP A 29 2.07 -4.11 24.98
C ASP A 29 2.69 -4.58 23.65
N GLY A 30 3.34 -3.67 22.92
CA GLY A 30 4.03 -4.00 21.66
C GLY A 30 3.13 -3.99 20.43
N ASP A 31 1.97 -3.32 20.45
CA ASP A 31 1.15 -3.10 19.27
C ASP A 31 1.76 -1.96 18.43
N ALA A 32 2.23 -2.31 17.23
CA ALA A 32 2.87 -1.36 16.31
C ALA A 32 1.90 -0.27 15.83
N LEU A 33 0.63 -0.62 15.61
CA LEU A 33 -0.36 0.35 15.14
C LEU A 33 -0.82 1.27 16.28
N ALA A 34 -0.94 0.76 17.50
CA ALA A 34 -1.18 1.59 18.68
C ALA A 34 -0.02 2.56 18.91
N SER A 35 1.23 2.10 18.72
CA SER A 35 2.43 2.96 18.79
C SER A 35 2.37 4.07 17.73
N PHE A 36 2.03 3.73 16.50
CA PHE A 36 1.84 4.72 15.43
C PHE A 36 0.73 5.73 15.82
N ASN A 37 -0.45 5.25 16.23
CA ASN A 37 -1.59 6.09 16.57
C ASN A 37 -1.29 7.05 17.73
N TYR A 38 -0.59 6.57 18.77
CA TYR A 38 -0.16 7.43 19.87
C TYR A 38 0.86 8.49 19.41
N GLY A 39 1.84 8.10 18.58
CA GLY A 39 2.77 9.03 17.96
C GLY A 39 2.07 10.09 17.10
N TYR A 40 1.02 9.70 16.38
CA TYR A 40 0.19 10.65 15.64
C TYR A 40 -0.52 11.67 16.55
N LEU A 41 -1.10 11.22 17.66
CA LEU A 41 -1.74 12.13 18.64
C LEU A 41 -0.72 13.11 19.25
N LEU A 42 0.47 12.64 19.60
CA LEU A 42 1.57 13.50 20.08
C LEU A 42 1.99 14.53 19.04
N MET A 43 2.08 14.13 17.79
CA MET A 43 2.46 15.01 16.67
C MET A 43 1.40 16.08 16.37
N ARG A 44 0.14 15.80 16.68
CA ARG A 44 -0.99 16.71 16.46
C ARG A 44 -1.45 17.46 17.72
N GLY A 45 -0.95 17.07 18.91
CA GLY A 45 -1.42 17.63 20.18
C GLY A 45 -2.89 17.28 20.48
N LEU A 46 -3.35 16.11 20.02
CA LEU A 46 -4.73 15.67 20.21
C LEU A 46 -4.85 14.81 21.48
N GLY A 47 -5.54 15.30 22.50
CA GLY A 47 -5.72 14.63 23.80
C GLY A 47 -4.42 14.48 24.60
N VAL A 48 -3.29 14.89 24.06
CA VAL A 48 -1.95 14.90 24.69
C VAL A 48 -1.22 16.19 24.28
N PRO A 49 -0.26 16.69 25.08
CA PRO A 49 0.55 17.83 24.68
C PRO A 49 1.32 17.55 23.39
N TYR A 50 1.37 18.54 22.49
CA TYR A 50 2.19 18.46 21.28
C TYR A 50 3.64 18.13 21.59
N ASN A 51 4.14 17.02 21.04
CA ASN A 51 5.52 16.56 21.26
C ASN A 51 6.03 15.79 20.02
N PRO A 52 6.54 16.48 18.99
CA PRO A 52 7.00 15.84 17.75
C PRO A 52 8.24 14.96 17.96
N THR A 53 9.08 15.29 18.96
CA THR A 53 10.26 14.49 19.27
C THR A 53 9.88 13.12 19.81
N GLU A 54 8.94 13.07 20.73
CA GLU A 54 8.41 11.81 21.28
C GLU A 54 7.62 11.05 20.23
N ALA A 55 6.84 11.74 19.37
CA ALA A 55 6.13 11.13 18.24
C ALA A 55 7.08 10.35 17.32
N LYS A 56 8.24 10.93 16.97
CA LYS A 56 9.27 10.25 16.17
C LYS A 56 9.77 8.97 16.82
N SER A 57 9.91 8.96 18.15
CA SER A 57 10.33 7.76 18.89
C SER A 57 9.26 6.65 18.81
N PHE A 58 7.97 7.00 18.91
CA PHE A 58 6.89 6.05 18.74
C PHE A 58 6.78 5.52 17.31
N PHE A 59 7.03 6.35 16.29
CA PHE A 59 7.09 5.89 14.89
C PHE A 59 8.26 4.93 14.66
N ALA A 60 9.44 5.22 15.24
CA ALA A 60 10.58 4.31 15.16
C ALA A 60 10.28 2.98 15.86
N PHE A 61 9.65 3.02 17.01
CA PHE A 61 9.23 1.83 17.74
C PHE A 61 8.20 1.01 16.96
N ALA A 62 7.18 1.66 16.35
CA ALA A 62 6.20 1.01 15.49
C ALA A 62 6.85 0.30 14.29
N ARG A 63 7.85 0.92 13.68
CA ARG A 63 8.66 0.30 12.60
C ARG A 63 9.41 -0.93 13.08
N ASP A 64 10.04 -0.85 14.25
CA ASP A 64 10.89 -1.92 14.79
C ASP A 64 10.08 -3.13 15.29
N LEU A 65 8.77 -2.95 15.52
CA LEU A 65 7.81 -4.02 15.81
C LEU A 65 7.32 -4.77 14.56
N GLU A 66 7.96 -4.55 13.39
CA GLU A 66 7.56 -5.14 12.11
C GLU A 66 6.08 -4.87 11.75
N GLY A 67 5.57 -3.72 12.14
CA GLY A 67 4.21 -3.27 11.87
C GLY A 67 4.05 -2.76 10.44
N GLY A 68 3.76 -3.63 9.47
CA GLY A 68 3.59 -3.26 8.07
C GLY A 68 2.58 -2.13 7.87
N GLU A 69 1.42 -2.20 8.52
CA GLU A 69 0.40 -1.14 8.47
C GLU A 69 0.89 0.17 9.09
N ALA A 70 1.60 0.11 10.21
CA ALA A 70 2.17 1.29 10.85
C ALA A 70 3.21 1.96 9.93
N CYS A 71 4.08 1.20 9.30
CA CYS A 71 5.05 1.71 8.33
C CYS A 71 4.36 2.33 7.10
N TYR A 72 3.26 1.75 6.62
CA TYR A 72 2.44 2.34 5.55
C TYR A 72 1.91 3.72 5.95
N ASN A 73 1.32 3.82 7.15
CA ASN A 73 0.80 5.08 7.66
C ASN A 73 1.90 6.15 7.82
N ILE A 74 3.09 5.77 8.32
CA ILE A 74 4.25 6.68 8.39
C ILE A 74 4.67 7.13 6.99
N ALA A 75 4.70 6.23 6.01
CA ALA A 75 4.99 6.58 4.63
C ALA A 75 4.01 7.61 4.08
N MET A 76 2.72 7.47 4.41
CA MET A 76 1.67 8.41 4.01
C MET A 76 1.85 9.79 4.65
N LEU A 77 2.28 9.87 5.93
CA LEU A 77 2.61 11.15 6.56
C LEU A 77 3.70 11.91 5.79
N TYR A 78 4.79 11.22 5.40
CA TYR A 78 5.86 11.84 4.61
C TYR A 78 5.42 12.14 3.17
N LEU A 79 4.52 11.38 2.60
CA LEU A 79 4.01 11.57 1.25
C LEU A 79 3.14 12.84 1.15
N HIS A 80 2.29 13.06 2.16
CA HIS A 80 1.36 14.20 2.20
C HIS A 80 1.93 15.42 2.93
N GLY A 81 2.98 15.25 3.72
CA GLY A 81 3.53 16.31 4.58
C GLY A 81 2.66 16.58 5.80
N GLU A 82 1.96 15.55 6.31
CA GLU A 82 1.07 15.70 7.46
C GLU A 82 1.82 15.63 8.78
N GLY A 83 2.01 16.78 9.43
CA GLY A 83 2.72 16.90 10.71
C GLY A 83 4.23 16.67 10.62
N VAL A 84 4.74 16.35 9.44
CA VAL A 84 6.15 16.24 9.09
C VAL A 84 6.37 16.91 7.73
N PRO A 85 7.54 17.46 7.44
CA PRO A 85 7.86 17.96 6.11
C PRO A 85 7.69 16.84 5.07
N LYS A 86 7.08 17.18 3.93
CA LYS A 86 6.92 16.24 2.82
C LYS A 86 8.28 15.72 2.37
N ASN A 87 8.41 14.41 2.25
CA ASN A 87 9.67 13.77 1.88
C ASN A 87 9.45 12.45 1.15
N TYR A 88 9.55 12.47 -0.18
CA TYR A 88 9.30 11.30 -1.02
C TYR A 88 10.33 10.18 -0.81
N VAL A 89 11.58 10.50 -0.45
CA VAL A 89 12.60 9.49 -0.16
C VAL A 89 12.24 8.70 1.09
N LYS A 90 11.90 9.40 2.20
CA LYS A 90 11.43 8.74 3.42
C LYS A 90 10.13 8.00 3.20
N ALA A 91 9.17 8.59 2.45
CA ALA A 91 7.94 7.91 2.09
C ALA A 91 8.21 6.58 1.36
N TYR A 92 9.13 6.58 0.38
CA TYR A 92 9.54 5.36 -0.33
C TYR A 92 10.19 4.33 0.59
N GLU A 93 11.10 4.76 1.48
CA GLU A 93 11.77 3.85 2.44
C GLU A 93 10.75 3.15 3.34
N TYR A 94 9.84 3.91 3.97
CA TYR A 94 8.79 3.34 4.82
C TYR A 94 7.78 2.50 4.02
N MET A 95 7.43 2.92 2.80
CA MET A 95 6.56 2.15 1.91
C MET A 95 7.18 0.80 1.57
N LYS A 96 8.50 0.77 1.31
CA LYS A 96 9.22 -0.47 1.02
C LYS A 96 9.29 -1.40 2.22
N ILE A 97 9.56 -0.86 3.43
CA ILE A 97 9.52 -1.65 4.67
C ILE A 97 8.13 -2.25 4.84
N SER A 98 7.08 -1.44 4.74
CA SER A 98 5.69 -1.86 4.85
C SER A 98 5.33 -2.99 3.88
N ALA A 99 5.69 -2.84 2.60
CA ALA A 99 5.41 -3.85 1.58
C ALA A 99 6.14 -5.19 1.86
N THR A 100 7.39 -5.13 2.35
CA THR A 100 8.15 -6.33 2.72
C THR A 100 7.59 -7.02 3.96
N GLN A 101 6.96 -6.28 4.87
CA GLN A 101 6.26 -6.79 6.04
C GLN A 101 4.84 -7.27 5.73
N GLY A 102 4.44 -7.26 4.47
CA GLY A 102 3.19 -7.87 4.02
C GLY A 102 1.99 -6.93 3.91
N CYS A 103 2.14 -5.62 4.08
CA CYS A 103 1.07 -4.67 3.85
C CYS A 103 0.70 -4.61 2.37
N ILE A 104 -0.53 -4.99 2.04
CA ILE A 104 -0.98 -5.12 0.66
C ILE A 104 -1.15 -3.75 -0.01
N GLU A 105 -1.56 -2.72 0.74
CA GLU A 105 -1.65 -1.34 0.27
C GLU A 105 -0.29 -0.84 -0.22
N ALA A 106 0.76 -1.08 0.57
CA ALA A 106 2.12 -0.71 0.21
C ALA A 106 2.63 -1.48 -1.01
N GLN A 107 2.30 -2.77 -1.12
CA GLN A 107 2.66 -3.59 -2.28
C GLN A 107 2.01 -3.08 -3.56
N LEU A 108 0.70 -2.76 -3.50
CA LEU A 108 -0.02 -2.17 -4.62
C LEU A 108 0.53 -0.79 -4.99
N TYR A 109 0.81 0.03 -3.98
CA TYR A 109 1.40 1.35 -4.18
C TYR A 109 2.75 1.26 -4.90
N LEU A 110 3.67 0.42 -4.40
CA LEU A 110 4.98 0.24 -5.03
C LEU A 110 4.88 -0.31 -6.45
N GLY A 111 3.98 -1.26 -6.69
CA GLY A 111 3.72 -1.77 -8.03
C GLY A 111 3.33 -0.65 -9.01
N MET A 112 2.42 0.24 -8.61
CA MET A 112 2.00 1.39 -9.41
C MET A 112 3.12 2.44 -9.54
N ALA A 113 3.85 2.72 -8.46
CA ALA A 113 4.95 3.69 -8.47
C ALA A 113 6.11 3.22 -9.38
N TYR A 114 6.45 1.93 -9.38
CA TYR A 114 7.42 1.36 -10.32
C TYR A 114 6.91 1.35 -11.76
N THR A 115 5.60 1.24 -11.97
CA THR A 115 5.02 1.35 -13.33
C THR A 115 5.16 2.76 -13.89
N SER A 116 4.91 3.79 -13.06
CA SER A 116 4.97 5.20 -13.47
C SER A 116 6.38 5.80 -13.39
N GLY A 117 7.25 5.23 -12.55
CA GLY A 117 8.58 5.78 -12.26
C GLY A 117 8.55 7.02 -11.37
N CYS A 118 7.46 7.23 -10.63
CA CYS A 118 7.35 8.34 -9.68
C CYS A 118 6.55 7.95 -8.43
N MET A 119 6.84 8.62 -7.33
CA MET A 119 5.98 8.63 -6.16
C MET A 119 4.78 9.54 -6.44
N PHE A 120 3.58 9.10 -6.10
CA PHE A 120 2.33 9.84 -6.35
C PHE A 120 1.46 9.86 -5.10
N GLU A 121 0.62 10.87 -5.00
CA GLU A 121 -0.40 10.93 -3.96
C GLU A 121 -1.58 10.07 -4.43
N PRO A 122 -1.92 8.98 -3.73
CA PRO A 122 -3.04 8.16 -4.14
C PRO A 122 -4.36 8.90 -3.87
N ASP A 123 -5.23 8.93 -4.88
CA ASP A 123 -6.56 9.56 -4.77
C ASP A 123 -7.48 8.85 -3.74
N ILE A 124 -7.12 7.64 -3.33
CA ILE A 124 -7.89 6.83 -2.40
C ILE A 124 -6.96 6.28 -1.34
N VAL A 125 -6.88 7.01 -0.25
CA VAL A 125 -6.28 6.51 0.99
C VAL A 125 -7.36 5.76 1.76
N ARG A 126 -7.45 4.45 1.62
CA ARG A 126 -8.01 3.63 2.69
C ARG A 126 -6.91 3.45 3.72
N ILE A 127 -6.74 4.43 4.55
CA ILE A 127 -5.98 4.26 5.77
C ILE A 127 -6.87 3.42 6.65
N SER A 128 -6.45 2.18 6.86
CA SER A 128 -7.05 1.39 7.91
C SER A 128 -6.81 2.14 9.21
N MET A 129 -7.86 2.79 9.71
CA MET A 129 -8.08 3.19 11.10
C MET A 129 -7.75 4.58 11.60
N ILE A 130 -7.37 5.55 10.79
CA ILE A 130 -7.56 6.93 11.20
C ILE A 130 -8.41 7.61 10.13
N PRO A 131 -9.58 8.19 10.45
CA PRO A 131 -10.30 9.04 9.52
C PRO A 131 -9.45 10.29 9.29
N TYR A 132 -8.71 10.33 8.18
CA TYR A 132 -7.92 11.49 7.75
C TYR A 132 -8.77 12.69 7.32
N HIS A 133 -10.01 12.74 7.73
CA HIS A 133 -10.89 13.86 7.47
C HIS A 133 -11.18 14.64 8.74
N THR A 134 -10.18 15.39 9.20
CA THR A 134 -10.49 16.64 9.91
C THR A 134 -10.16 17.79 8.97
N PRO A 135 -11.16 18.48 8.37
CA PRO A 135 -10.97 19.46 7.30
C PRO A 135 -10.30 20.77 7.72
N GLU A 136 -9.87 20.95 8.95
CA GLU A 136 -9.62 22.29 9.52
C GLU A 136 -8.25 22.51 10.18
N LEU A 137 -7.27 21.64 10.01
CA LEU A 137 -5.93 21.95 10.51
C LEU A 137 -5.06 22.44 9.34
N ARG A 138 -4.93 23.77 9.24
CA ARG A 138 -4.07 24.44 8.27
C ARG A 138 -2.65 23.94 8.38
N SER A 139 -2.09 23.57 7.23
CA SER A 139 -0.72 23.10 7.04
C SER A 139 0.37 24.15 7.37
N ASP A 140 -0.01 25.36 7.72
CA ASP A 140 0.88 26.52 7.74
C ASP A 140 1.53 26.79 9.10
N GLU A 141 1.16 26.08 10.17
CA GLU A 141 1.65 26.39 11.53
C GLU A 141 2.72 25.42 12.09
N PHE A 142 3.14 24.38 11.34
CA PHE A 142 4.03 23.34 11.88
C PHE A 142 5.30 23.12 11.04
N LEU A 143 5.98 24.20 10.68
CA LEU A 143 7.36 24.10 10.21
C LEU A 143 8.27 23.83 11.41
N LEU A 144 8.81 22.63 11.52
CA LEU A 144 9.91 22.34 12.43
C LEU A 144 11.11 23.16 11.96
N ASP A 145 11.61 24.05 12.82
CA ASP A 145 12.84 24.80 12.59
C ASP A 145 13.97 23.86 12.18
N GLY A 146 14.46 23.99 10.96
CA GLY A 146 15.64 23.29 10.46
C GLY A 146 15.60 22.72 9.06
N ASP A 147 14.41 22.53 8.45
CA ASP A 147 14.33 21.82 7.15
C ASP A 147 13.76 22.72 6.03
N ILE A 148 13.83 24.05 6.14
CA ILE A 148 13.22 25.00 5.17
C ILE A 148 13.99 25.05 3.83
N GLU A 149 15.23 24.60 3.75
CA GLU A 149 16.04 24.66 2.53
C GLU A 149 15.66 23.57 1.49
N ASP A 150 14.87 22.57 1.83
CA ASP A 150 14.50 21.47 0.94
C ASP A 150 13.18 21.67 0.18
N PHE A 151 12.43 22.74 0.45
CA PHE A 151 11.09 22.95 -0.11
C PHE A 151 11.03 23.29 -1.60
N GLU A 152 12.10 23.84 -2.18
CA GLU A 152 12.12 24.28 -3.59
C GLU A 152 12.45 23.18 -4.61
N ARG A 153 12.73 21.94 -4.16
CA ARG A 153 13.09 20.79 -5.03
C ARG A 153 12.03 19.70 -5.14
N ASP A 154 10.80 19.98 -4.76
CA ASP A 154 9.81 18.94 -4.48
C ASP A 154 9.34 18.15 -5.72
N GLU A 155 9.27 18.78 -6.90
CA GLU A 155 8.91 18.07 -8.14
C GLU A 155 10.00 17.11 -8.60
N ASP A 156 11.27 17.49 -8.48
CA ASP A 156 12.41 16.64 -8.86
C ASP A 156 12.58 15.43 -7.94
N LEU A 157 12.23 15.54 -6.67
CA LEU A 157 12.34 14.47 -5.68
C LEU A 157 11.31 13.34 -5.89
N ARG A 158 10.14 13.63 -6.48
CA ARG A 158 9.17 12.59 -6.86
C ARG A 158 9.77 11.53 -7.75
N TYR A 159 10.54 11.97 -8.75
CA TYR A 159 11.18 11.10 -9.76
C TYR A 159 12.53 10.56 -9.29
N SER A 160 13.16 11.19 -8.29
CA SER A 160 14.43 10.71 -7.74
C SER A 160 14.29 9.58 -6.73
N ALA A 161 13.15 9.52 -6.03
CA ALA A 161 12.89 8.50 -5.00
C ALA A 161 12.69 7.11 -5.59
N ILE A 162 12.14 7.02 -6.80
CA ILE A 162 11.87 5.75 -7.49
C ILE A 162 12.06 5.93 -9.00
N ARG A 163 12.58 4.88 -9.63
CA ARG A 163 12.70 4.82 -11.10
C ARG A 163 11.74 3.79 -11.66
N GLN A 164 11.28 4.01 -12.89
CA GLN A 164 10.46 3.03 -13.58
C GLN A 164 11.18 1.70 -13.69
N ASP A 165 10.52 0.65 -13.21
CA ASP A 165 11.01 -0.72 -13.27
C ASP A 165 9.84 -1.69 -13.41
N ALA A 166 9.60 -2.10 -14.64
CA ALA A 166 8.49 -2.99 -14.98
C ALA A 166 8.58 -4.35 -14.25
N ARG A 167 9.80 -4.85 -13.98
CA ARG A 167 9.99 -6.13 -13.28
C ARG A 167 9.63 -6.00 -11.81
N GLN A 168 10.05 -4.95 -11.14
CA GLN A 168 9.66 -4.66 -9.76
C GLN A 168 8.14 -4.47 -9.65
N ALA A 169 7.53 -3.75 -10.59
CA ALA A 169 6.08 -3.58 -10.63
C ALA A 169 5.37 -4.94 -10.71
N PHE A 170 5.80 -5.81 -11.61
CA PHE A 170 5.26 -7.15 -11.76
C PHE A 170 5.38 -7.98 -10.47
N GLU A 171 6.55 -7.98 -9.83
CA GLU A 171 6.81 -8.74 -8.60
C GLU A 171 5.90 -8.27 -7.45
N TRP A 172 5.70 -6.97 -7.29
CA TRP A 172 4.80 -6.42 -6.27
C TRP A 172 3.34 -6.75 -6.54
N PHE A 173 2.86 -6.62 -7.78
CA PHE A 173 1.47 -7.00 -8.11
C PHE A 173 1.25 -8.50 -7.94
N GLN A 174 2.23 -9.33 -8.28
CA GLN A 174 2.17 -10.77 -8.04
C GLN A 174 2.08 -11.09 -6.55
N THR A 175 2.84 -10.38 -5.71
CA THR A 175 2.84 -10.55 -4.26
C THR A 175 1.49 -10.15 -3.67
N ALA A 176 0.97 -8.98 -4.04
CA ALA A 176 -0.35 -8.51 -3.62
C ALA A 176 -1.48 -9.47 -4.02
N ALA A 177 -1.40 -10.07 -5.22
CA ALA A 177 -2.40 -11.02 -5.72
C ALA A 177 -2.46 -12.35 -4.94
N ARG A 178 -1.42 -12.68 -4.17
CA ARG A 178 -1.32 -13.94 -3.41
C ARG A 178 -1.82 -13.86 -1.97
N HIS A 179 -2.17 -12.68 -1.50
CA HIS A 179 -2.72 -12.52 -0.16
C HIS A 179 -4.02 -13.29 0.04
N ASN A 180 -4.27 -13.66 1.31
CA ASN A 180 -5.55 -14.27 1.68
C ASN A 180 -6.66 -13.19 1.65
N PRO A 181 -7.74 -13.39 0.89
CA PRO A 181 -8.80 -12.39 0.76
C PRO A 181 -9.62 -12.16 2.04
N ALA A 182 -9.51 -13.02 3.06
CA ALA A 182 -10.39 -13.00 4.23
C ALA A 182 -10.48 -11.67 4.99
N TYR A 183 -9.50 -10.77 4.83
CA TYR A 183 -9.45 -9.49 5.56
C TYR A 183 -9.46 -8.25 4.67
N VAL A 184 -9.10 -8.40 3.38
CA VAL A 184 -8.89 -7.29 2.45
C VAL A 184 -9.30 -7.68 1.02
N GLU A 185 -10.52 -8.19 0.87
CA GLU A 185 -11.03 -8.76 -0.40
C GLU A 185 -10.84 -7.80 -1.59
N ASP A 186 -11.21 -6.53 -1.42
CA ASP A 186 -11.12 -5.52 -2.48
C ASP A 186 -9.66 -5.30 -2.95
N LEU A 187 -8.71 -5.27 -2.02
CA LEU A 187 -7.30 -5.03 -2.33
C LEU A 187 -6.67 -6.25 -3.01
N VAL A 188 -7.00 -7.45 -2.55
CA VAL A 188 -6.57 -8.70 -3.19
C VAL A 188 -7.15 -8.81 -4.59
N ALA A 189 -8.44 -8.45 -4.76
CA ALA A 189 -9.09 -8.43 -6.06
C ALA A 189 -8.41 -7.43 -7.02
N LYS A 190 -8.07 -6.24 -6.53
CA LYS A 190 -7.29 -5.24 -7.27
C LYS A 190 -5.89 -5.75 -7.62
N GLY A 191 -5.20 -6.39 -6.67
CA GLY A 191 -3.88 -7.01 -6.90
C GLY A 191 -3.93 -8.07 -8.00
N LYS A 192 -4.93 -8.94 -7.99
CA LYS A 192 -5.15 -9.95 -9.04
C LYS A 192 -5.42 -9.31 -10.40
N TYR A 193 -6.21 -8.24 -10.46
CA TYR A 193 -6.46 -7.50 -11.69
C TYR A 193 -5.18 -6.89 -12.25
N LEU A 194 -4.40 -6.17 -11.43
CA LEU A 194 -3.16 -5.54 -11.86
C LEU A 194 -2.11 -6.59 -12.29
N TYR A 195 -2.04 -7.72 -11.59
CA TYR A 195 -1.21 -8.83 -11.98
C TYR A 195 -1.62 -9.46 -13.33
N ALA A 196 -2.94 -9.59 -13.58
CA ALA A 196 -3.46 -10.02 -14.88
C ALA A 196 -3.09 -9.03 -16.00
N ARG A 197 -3.17 -7.72 -15.72
CA ARG A 197 -2.78 -6.65 -16.65
C ARG A 197 -1.31 -6.73 -17.05
N CYS A 198 -0.42 -7.15 -16.16
CA CYS A 198 0.99 -7.33 -16.52
C CYS A 198 1.16 -8.30 -17.70
N TYR A 199 0.36 -9.36 -17.79
CA TYR A 199 0.39 -10.29 -18.93
C TYR A 199 -0.33 -9.78 -20.17
N VAL A 200 -1.29 -8.85 -20.02
CA VAL A 200 -1.92 -8.16 -21.14
C VAL A 200 -0.96 -7.18 -21.79
N ASP A 201 -0.24 -6.42 -20.96
CA ASP A 201 0.56 -5.27 -21.40
C ASP A 201 2.05 -5.64 -21.60
N GLY A 202 2.47 -6.87 -21.23
CA GLY A 202 3.88 -7.26 -21.24
C GLY A 202 4.71 -6.53 -20.19
N LEU A 203 4.10 -6.08 -19.10
CA LEU A 203 4.76 -5.30 -18.05
C LEU A 203 5.58 -6.21 -17.13
N GLY A 204 6.91 -6.16 -17.27
CA GLY A 204 7.84 -6.96 -16.46
C GLY A 204 7.79 -8.47 -16.71
N THR A 205 7.03 -8.90 -17.71
CA THR A 205 6.87 -10.29 -18.15
C THR A 205 6.55 -10.32 -19.63
N ASP A 206 6.67 -11.49 -20.26
CA ASP A 206 6.21 -11.68 -21.64
C ASP A 206 4.67 -11.60 -21.70
N PHE A 207 4.16 -11.09 -22.83
CA PHE A 207 2.73 -11.14 -23.13
C PHE A 207 2.24 -12.59 -23.13
N ASP A 208 1.20 -12.87 -22.34
CA ASP A 208 0.56 -14.20 -22.27
C ASP A 208 -0.95 -14.03 -22.16
N ARG A 209 -1.64 -14.10 -23.33
CA ARG A 209 -3.08 -13.93 -23.41
C ARG A 209 -3.83 -14.96 -22.56
N ASP A 210 -3.41 -16.21 -22.60
CA ASP A 210 -4.15 -17.27 -21.89
C ASP A 210 -4.05 -17.11 -20.40
N LYS A 211 -2.86 -16.75 -19.92
CA LYS A 211 -2.62 -16.50 -18.50
C LYS A 211 -3.34 -15.24 -18.04
N SER A 212 -3.32 -14.19 -18.86
CA SER A 212 -4.05 -12.95 -18.55
C SER A 212 -5.55 -13.19 -18.41
N VAL A 213 -6.16 -13.93 -19.34
CA VAL A 213 -7.59 -14.24 -19.30
C VAL A 213 -7.96 -15.05 -18.05
N ARG A 214 -7.17 -16.08 -17.70
CA ARG A 214 -7.40 -16.86 -16.46
C ARG A 214 -7.32 -16.01 -15.20
N LEU A 215 -6.30 -15.17 -15.12
CA LEU A 215 -6.11 -14.27 -13.97
C LEU A 215 -7.19 -13.19 -13.91
N MET A 216 -7.68 -12.71 -15.08
CA MET A 216 -8.76 -11.74 -15.14
C MET A 216 -10.06 -12.31 -14.57
N PHE A 217 -10.43 -13.55 -14.95
CA PHE A 217 -11.58 -14.24 -14.34
C PHE A 217 -11.36 -14.58 -12.85
N ALA A 218 -10.12 -14.83 -12.42
CA ALA A 218 -9.83 -15.01 -11.01
C ALA A 218 -9.99 -13.70 -10.21
N ALA A 219 -9.63 -12.57 -10.81
CA ALA A 219 -9.85 -11.25 -10.22
C ALA A 219 -11.33 -10.90 -10.13
N GLU A 220 -12.12 -11.17 -11.22
CA GLU A 220 -13.58 -11.02 -11.22
C GLU A 220 -14.22 -11.84 -10.11
N LYS A 221 -13.85 -13.12 -9.99
CA LYS A 221 -14.36 -14.01 -8.92
C LYS A 221 -14.03 -13.49 -7.51
N SER A 222 -12.97 -12.73 -7.38
CA SER A 222 -12.57 -12.07 -6.13
C SER A 222 -13.22 -10.70 -5.92
N GLY A 223 -14.15 -10.29 -6.80
CA GLY A 223 -14.91 -9.05 -6.67
C GLY A 223 -14.29 -7.82 -7.34
N SER A 224 -13.25 -7.97 -8.19
CA SER A 224 -12.69 -6.82 -8.90
C SER A 224 -13.67 -6.27 -9.95
N ARG A 225 -14.10 -5.03 -9.74
CA ARG A 225 -14.95 -4.29 -10.69
C ARG A 225 -14.21 -3.98 -11.99
N GLU A 226 -12.92 -3.66 -11.87
CA GLU A 226 -12.06 -3.39 -13.03
C GLU A 226 -11.89 -4.63 -13.90
N ALA A 227 -11.74 -5.82 -13.28
CA ALA A 227 -11.67 -7.07 -14.03
C ALA A 227 -13.00 -7.38 -14.74
N THR A 228 -14.13 -7.17 -14.06
CA THR A 228 -15.46 -7.32 -14.67
C THR A 228 -15.64 -6.40 -15.87
N ALA A 229 -15.30 -5.12 -15.72
CA ALA A 229 -15.37 -4.16 -16.82
C ALA A 229 -14.48 -4.59 -17.99
N TYR A 230 -13.24 -4.96 -17.72
CA TYR A 230 -12.28 -5.41 -18.73
C TYR A 230 -12.78 -6.66 -19.50
N ILE A 231 -13.36 -7.64 -18.80
CA ILE A 231 -13.93 -8.86 -19.41
C ILE A 231 -15.05 -8.50 -20.38
N LEU A 232 -15.97 -7.61 -19.97
CA LEU A 232 -17.11 -7.17 -20.79
C LEU A 232 -16.63 -6.38 -22.01
N GLU A 233 -15.76 -5.40 -21.83
CA GLU A 233 -15.25 -4.54 -22.92
C GLU A 233 -14.49 -5.32 -23.98
N ASN A 234 -13.78 -6.39 -23.59
CA ASN A 234 -12.97 -7.20 -24.48
C ASN A 234 -13.67 -8.48 -24.94
N GLY A 235 -14.95 -8.69 -24.58
CA GLY A 235 -15.74 -9.85 -24.98
C GLY A 235 -15.11 -11.18 -24.55
N LEU A 236 -14.46 -11.22 -23.38
CA LEU A 236 -13.81 -12.43 -22.90
C LEU A 236 -14.89 -13.41 -22.38
N THR A 237 -14.73 -14.69 -22.70
CA THR A 237 -15.62 -15.77 -22.25
C THR A 237 -14.82 -16.86 -21.56
N ARG A 238 -15.47 -17.60 -20.64
CA ARG A 238 -14.82 -18.72 -19.93
C ARG A 238 -14.42 -19.86 -20.85
N ASP A 239 -15.12 -20.04 -21.95
CA ASP A 239 -14.80 -21.04 -22.98
C ASP A 239 -13.41 -20.83 -23.60
N MET A 240 -12.91 -19.58 -23.58
CA MET A 240 -11.55 -19.26 -24.04
C MET A 240 -10.47 -19.91 -23.17
N ILE A 241 -10.82 -20.29 -21.92
CA ILE A 241 -9.91 -20.97 -20.98
C ILE A 241 -10.06 -22.49 -21.10
N GLU A 242 -11.28 -22.99 -21.29
CA GLU A 242 -11.63 -24.43 -21.20
C GLU A 242 -11.37 -25.20 -22.49
N ASN A 243 -11.48 -24.54 -23.65
CA ASN A 243 -11.45 -25.18 -24.95
C ASN A 243 -10.05 -25.33 -25.60
N LYS A 244 -8.96 -25.16 -24.85
CA LYS A 244 -7.66 -25.53 -25.40
C LYS A 244 -7.44 -27.02 -25.31
N PRO A 245 -7.11 -27.70 -26.45
CA PRO A 245 -6.63 -29.06 -26.39
C PRO A 245 -5.37 -29.04 -25.47
N ARG A 246 -5.40 -29.87 -24.43
CA ARG A 246 -4.20 -30.12 -23.61
C ARG A 246 -3.10 -30.41 -24.59
N ALA A 247 -2.13 -29.49 -24.73
CA ALA A 247 -0.94 -29.74 -25.55
C ALA A 247 -0.38 -31.04 -25.05
N SER A 248 -0.42 -32.08 -25.91
CA SER A 248 0.08 -33.39 -25.63
C SER A 248 1.56 -33.22 -25.24
N LEU A 249 1.85 -33.47 -23.97
CA LEU A 249 3.20 -33.71 -23.45
C LEU A 249 3.75 -34.98 -24.09
N GLY A 250 4.03 -34.97 -25.39
CA GLY A 250 4.44 -36.16 -26.08
C GLY A 250 4.82 -36.00 -27.54
N ALA A 251 5.75 -35.12 -27.89
CA ALA A 251 6.44 -35.22 -29.19
C ALA A 251 7.72 -34.37 -29.27
N ALA A 252 8.62 -34.51 -28.32
CA ALA A 252 9.99 -34.03 -28.47
C ALA A 252 11.02 -35.07 -28.04
N LYS A 253 10.83 -36.32 -28.46
CA LYS A 253 11.88 -37.31 -28.47
C LYS A 253 11.73 -38.14 -29.74
N ARG A 254 12.24 -37.64 -30.84
CA ARG A 254 12.74 -38.45 -31.95
C ARG A 254 13.54 -37.64 -32.94
N LYS A 255 14.79 -38.07 -33.03
CA LYS A 255 15.71 -38.02 -34.13
C LYS A 255 16.82 -36.95 -34.10
N SER A 256 17.83 -37.26 -33.32
CA SER A 256 19.20 -37.15 -33.80
C SER A 256 19.59 -38.53 -34.35
N LYS A 257 19.68 -38.65 -35.65
CA LYS A 257 20.52 -39.62 -36.36
C LYS A 257 20.81 -39.04 -37.73
N TRP A 258 22.01 -38.93 -37.95
CA TRP A 258 22.94 -38.73 -39.06
C TRP A 258 23.71 -37.40 -38.97
#